data_43459d40422dd85fb52f22744d385354
#
_entry.id   43459d40422dd85fb52f22744d385354
#
_cell.length_a   1.000
_cell.length_b   1.000
_cell.length_c   1.000
_cell.angle_alpha   90.00
_cell.angle_beta   90.00
_cell.angle_gamma   90.00
#
_symmetry.space_group_name_H-M   'P 1'
#
loop_
_entity.id
_entity.type
_entity.pdbx_description
1 polymer ?
#
loop_
_entity_poly.entity_id
_entity_poly.type
_entity_poly.pdbx_seq_one_letter_code
_entity_poly.pdbx_strand_id
1 'polypeptide(L)'
;MEINHLEKINSKVVSYGAKLLPVVKNRTNDEIKFLYDFGFREFAENRLEDFKQHKEVYGDVNYHFIAPIQSRKLSEISQNFTYIHTISRVKEVDILGSLERNCHYLIQVNIDND
;
A
#
# COMPACT_ATOMS: atom_id res chain seq x y z
N MET A 1 -3.61 -18.77 7.37
CA MET A 1 -3.35 -18.52 5.93
C MET A 1 -2.82 -19.82 5.31
N GLU A 2 -3.40 -20.22 4.23
CA GLU A 2 -3.02 -21.48 3.60
C GLU A 2 -1.87 -21.25 2.61
N ILE A 3 -0.71 -21.81 2.92
CA ILE A 3 0.51 -21.57 2.17
C ILE A 3 0.44 -22.09 0.72
N ASN A 4 -0.18 -23.27 0.52
CA ASN A 4 -0.30 -23.86 -0.82
C ASN A 4 -1.15 -23.00 -1.75
N HIS A 5 -2.20 -22.40 -1.22
CA HIS A 5 -3.06 -21.52 -1.98
C HIS A 5 -2.32 -20.25 -2.38
N LEU A 6 -1.58 -19.66 -1.43
CA LEU A 6 -0.79 -18.47 -1.67
C LEU A 6 0.30 -18.72 -2.73
N GLU A 7 1.02 -19.82 -2.62
CA GLU A 7 2.05 -20.19 -3.59
C GLU A 7 1.47 -20.35 -4.99
N LYS A 8 0.30 -21.00 -5.09
CA LYS A 8 -0.36 -21.25 -6.36
C LYS A 8 -0.79 -19.96 -7.04
N ILE A 9 -1.42 -19.05 -6.27
CA ILE A 9 -1.84 -17.74 -6.78
C ILE A 9 -0.62 -16.93 -7.20
N ASN A 10 0.39 -16.87 -6.37
CA ASN A 10 1.58 -16.06 -6.64
C ASN A 10 2.31 -16.55 -7.90
N SER A 11 2.49 -17.86 -8.03
CA SER A 11 3.13 -18.45 -9.20
C SER A 11 2.38 -18.12 -10.49
N LYS A 12 1.06 -18.16 -10.43
CA LYS A 12 0.23 -17.86 -11.60
C LYS A 12 0.31 -16.38 -11.97
N VAL A 13 0.23 -15.50 -10.99
CA VAL A 13 0.34 -14.04 -11.19
C VAL A 13 1.69 -13.69 -11.83
N VAL A 14 2.77 -14.26 -11.29
CA VAL A 14 4.13 -14.01 -11.79
C VAL A 14 4.30 -14.56 -13.21
N SER A 15 3.68 -15.70 -13.52
CA SER A 15 3.77 -16.28 -14.85
C SER A 15 3.17 -15.38 -15.94
N TYR A 16 2.26 -14.50 -15.58
CA TYR A 16 1.68 -13.50 -16.50
C TYR A 16 2.42 -12.16 -16.47
N GLY A 17 3.55 -12.07 -15.80
CA GLY A 17 4.34 -10.85 -15.71
C GLY A 17 3.80 -9.82 -14.74
N ALA A 18 2.90 -10.21 -13.84
CA ALA A 18 2.32 -9.33 -12.84
C ALA A 18 2.93 -9.59 -11.46
N LYS A 19 2.62 -8.73 -10.50
CA LYS A 19 3.02 -8.89 -9.10
C LYS A 19 1.78 -8.98 -8.23
N LEU A 20 1.85 -9.81 -7.20
CA LEU A 20 0.82 -9.89 -6.18
C LEU A 20 1.12 -8.85 -5.09
N LEU A 21 0.13 -8.02 -4.79
CA LEU A 21 0.23 -7.02 -3.72
C LEU A 21 -0.68 -7.42 -2.57
N PRO A 22 -0.13 -8.00 -1.49
CA PRO A 22 -0.93 -8.37 -0.33
C PRO A 22 -1.52 -7.15 0.36
N VAL A 23 -2.81 -7.18 0.65
CA VAL A 23 -3.50 -6.16 1.44
C VAL A 23 -3.53 -6.66 2.88
N VAL A 24 -2.85 -5.95 3.77
CA VAL A 24 -2.62 -6.42 5.14
C VAL A 24 -3.51 -5.75 6.18
N LYS A 25 -4.64 -5.17 5.76
CA LYS A 25 -5.61 -4.59 6.69
C LYS A 25 -6.13 -5.66 7.64
N ASN A 26 -6.27 -5.31 8.91
CA ASN A 26 -6.79 -6.21 9.95
C ASN A 26 -5.98 -7.51 10.09
N ARG A 27 -4.72 -7.52 9.67
CA ARG A 27 -3.86 -8.68 9.85
C ARG A 27 -3.01 -8.53 11.11
N THR A 28 -2.74 -9.65 11.76
CA THR A 28 -1.87 -9.67 12.93
C THR A 28 -0.42 -9.45 12.53
N ASN A 29 0.41 -9.06 13.50
CA ASN A 29 1.85 -8.93 13.27
C ASN A 29 2.47 -10.27 12.82
N ASP A 30 1.99 -11.38 13.34
CA ASP A 30 2.47 -12.71 12.96
C ASP A 30 2.11 -13.04 11.51
N GLU A 31 0.91 -12.66 11.07
CA GLU A 31 0.49 -12.86 9.69
C GLU A 31 1.31 -12.02 8.71
N ILE A 32 1.60 -10.78 9.08
CA ILE A 32 2.43 -9.89 8.26
C ILE A 32 3.86 -10.42 8.20
N LYS A 33 4.40 -10.89 9.33
CA LYS A 33 5.72 -11.51 9.36
C LYS A 33 5.78 -12.76 8.49
N PHE A 34 4.72 -13.54 8.48
CA PHE A 34 4.63 -14.72 7.60
C PHE A 34 4.76 -14.31 6.13
N LEU A 35 4.05 -13.26 5.71
CA LEU A 35 4.14 -12.78 4.33
C LEU A 35 5.55 -12.25 4.01
N TYR A 36 6.16 -11.56 4.94
CA TYR A 36 7.53 -11.07 4.77
C TYR A 36 8.52 -12.23 4.63
N ASP A 37 8.42 -13.23 5.50
CA ASP A 37 9.29 -14.40 5.46
C ASP A 37 9.06 -15.25 4.21
N PHE A 38 7.83 -15.24 3.68
CA PHE A 38 7.50 -15.90 2.40
C PHE A 38 8.22 -15.25 1.22
N GLY A 39 8.56 -13.97 1.32
CA GLY A 39 9.30 -13.25 0.29
C GLY A 39 8.64 -11.99 -0.24
N PHE A 40 7.47 -11.62 0.26
CA PHE A 40 6.80 -10.39 -0.18
C PHE A 40 7.54 -9.16 0.34
N ARG A 41 7.69 -8.16 -0.54
CA ARG A 41 8.36 -6.89 -0.23
C ARG A 41 7.51 -5.68 -0.58
N GLU A 42 6.21 -5.90 -0.83
CA GLU A 42 5.24 -4.84 -1.06
C GLU A 42 3.96 -5.20 -0.33
N PHE A 43 3.47 -4.28 0.50
CA PHE A 43 2.23 -4.46 1.26
C PHE A 43 1.32 -3.26 1.07
N ALA A 44 0.01 -3.49 1.02
CA ALA A 44 -0.98 -2.44 0.89
C ALA A 44 -1.77 -2.26 2.18
N GLU A 45 -2.04 -1.01 2.53
CA GLU A 45 -2.77 -0.61 3.71
C GLU A 45 -3.94 0.30 3.36
N ASN A 46 -5.03 0.18 4.12
CA ASN A 46 -6.21 1.02 3.96
C ASN A 46 -6.27 2.18 4.95
N ARG A 47 -5.57 2.08 6.07
CA ARG A 47 -5.69 3.04 7.17
C ARG A 47 -4.33 3.33 7.76
N LEU A 48 -4.08 4.64 7.96
CA LEU A 48 -2.83 5.09 8.58
C LEU A 48 -2.72 4.56 10.01
N GLU A 49 -3.83 4.52 10.74
CA GLU A 49 -3.87 4.07 12.11
C GLU A 49 -3.45 2.62 12.25
N ASP A 50 -3.88 1.76 11.33
CA ASP A 50 -3.49 0.36 11.32
C ASP A 50 -2.00 0.21 11.05
N PHE A 51 -1.47 0.98 10.10
CA PHE A 51 -0.04 0.99 9.80
C PHE A 51 0.79 1.37 11.02
N LYS A 52 0.36 2.40 11.76
CA LYS A 52 1.06 2.88 12.95
C LYS A 52 1.08 1.85 14.09
N GLN A 53 0.14 0.93 14.10
CA GLN A 53 0.05 -0.12 15.13
C GLN A 53 0.90 -1.33 14.81
N HIS A 54 1.54 -1.39 13.65
CA HIS A 54 2.41 -2.51 13.32
C HIS A 54 3.63 -2.53 14.26
N LYS A 55 3.88 -3.69 14.83
CA LYS A 55 5.01 -3.90 15.73
C LYS A 55 6.33 -3.66 15.01
N GLU A 56 6.39 -3.97 13.73
CA GLU A 56 7.59 -3.84 12.94
C GLU A 56 7.25 -3.28 11.56
N VAL A 57 7.98 -2.23 11.16
CA VAL A 57 7.92 -1.68 9.81
C VAL A 57 9.23 -2.05 9.13
N TYR A 58 9.14 -2.82 8.06
CA TYR A 58 10.32 -3.34 7.36
C TYR A 58 10.88 -2.28 6.41
N GLY A 59 12.16 -1.96 6.57
CA GLY A 59 12.81 -0.92 5.77
C GLY A 59 12.99 -1.29 4.29
N ASP A 60 12.94 -2.56 3.96
CA ASP A 60 13.07 -3.06 2.58
C ASP A 60 11.72 -3.40 1.94
N VAL A 61 10.63 -3.01 2.57
CA VAL A 61 9.27 -3.18 2.03
C VAL A 61 8.76 -1.84 1.50
N ASN A 62 8.15 -1.87 0.33
CA ASN A 62 7.42 -0.72 -0.20
C ASN A 62 5.97 -0.80 0.27
N TYR A 63 5.55 0.19 1.04
CA TYR A 63 4.17 0.26 1.54
C TYR A 63 3.30 1.08 0.61
N HIS A 64 2.14 0.56 0.27
CA HIS A 64 1.16 1.18 -0.63
C HIS A 64 -0.06 1.60 0.15
N PHE A 65 -0.52 2.82 -0.04
CA PHE A 65 -1.78 3.30 0.52
C PHE A 65 -2.85 3.24 -0.56
N ILE A 66 -3.94 2.52 -0.30
CA ILE A 66 -4.94 2.18 -1.33
C ILE A 66 -6.36 2.62 -1.00
N ALA A 67 -6.55 3.50 0.00
CA ALA A 67 -7.87 3.96 0.41
C ALA A 67 -8.03 5.47 0.17
N PRO A 68 -9.26 5.98 0.17
CA PRO A 68 -9.48 7.43 0.11
C PRO A 68 -8.77 8.17 1.24
N ILE A 69 -8.29 9.37 0.96
CA ILE A 69 -7.44 10.13 1.85
C ILE A 69 -8.14 11.41 2.29
N GLN A 70 -8.09 11.70 3.58
CA GLN A 70 -8.40 13.03 4.09
C GLN A 70 -7.19 13.93 3.86
N SER A 71 -7.40 15.09 3.26
CA SER A 71 -6.30 16.00 2.88
C SER A 71 -5.36 16.33 4.03
N ARG A 72 -5.89 16.47 5.25
CA ARG A 72 -5.09 16.77 6.45
C ARG A 72 -4.10 15.67 6.83
N LYS A 73 -4.35 14.41 6.35
CA LYS A 73 -3.48 13.26 6.65
C LYS A 73 -2.48 12.98 5.54
N LEU A 74 -2.59 13.66 4.41
CA LEU A 74 -1.80 13.34 3.23
C LEU A 74 -0.30 13.51 3.47
N SER A 75 0.10 14.55 4.17
CA SER A 75 1.51 14.79 4.48
C SER A 75 2.11 13.63 5.27
N GLU A 76 1.42 13.17 6.30
CA GLU A 76 1.89 12.04 7.12
C GLU A 76 1.90 10.74 6.33
N ILE A 77 0.86 10.51 5.52
CA ILE A 77 0.79 9.32 4.67
C ILE A 77 1.97 9.30 3.70
N SER A 78 2.28 10.42 3.07
CA SER A 78 3.39 10.50 2.11
C SER A 78 4.75 10.23 2.75
N GLN A 79 4.89 10.47 4.04
CA GLN A 79 6.12 10.21 4.76
C GLN A 79 6.32 8.74 5.10
N ASN A 80 5.24 7.97 5.14
CA ASN A 80 5.27 6.57 5.58
C ASN A 80 5.05 5.56 4.44
N PHE A 81 4.54 6.02 3.31
CA PHE A 81 4.19 5.14 2.19
C PHE A 81 5.00 5.51 0.96
N THR A 82 5.43 4.49 0.23
CA THR A 82 6.18 4.66 -1.02
C THR A 82 5.24 4.95 -2.18
N TYR A 83 4.05 4.38 -2.16
CA TYR A 83 3.05 4.52 -3.22
C TYR A 83 1.69 4.91 -2.62
N ILE A 84 1.03 5.87 -3.25
CA ILE A 84 -0.34 6.27 -2.92
C ILE A 84 -1.17 6.11 -4.19
N HIS A 85 -2.22 5.28 -4.13
CA HIS A 85 -3.00 4.91 -5.31
C HIS A 85 -4.23 5.79 -5.55
N THR A 86 -4.58 6.66 -4.61
CA THR A 86 -5.92 7.23 -4.52
C THR A 86 -5.96 8.76 -4.57
N ILE A 87 -4.99 9.36 -5.23
CA ILE A 87 -5.00 10.81 -5.44
C ILE A 87 -6.03 11.14 -6.51
N SER A 88 -6.99 12.01 -6.20
CA SER A 88 -8.08 12.33 -7.12
C SER A 88 -8.40 13.82 -7.20
N ARG A 89 -7.80 14.66 -6.36
CA ARG A 89 -8.13 16.09 -6.29
C ARG A 89 -6.89 16.94 -6.53
N VAL A 90 -7.09 18.10 -7.21
CA VAL A 90 -6.01 19.06 -7.44
C VAL A 90 -5.35 19.50 -6.13
N LYS A 91 -6.14 19.70 -5.09
CA LYS A 91 -5.64 20.07 -3.77
C LYS A 91 -4.61 19.06 -3.25
N GLU A 92 -4.86 17.78 -3.48
CA GLU A 92 -3.94 16.73 -3.06
C GLU A 92 -2.64 16.77 -3.85
N VAL A 93 -2.73 17.02 -5.16
CA VAL A 93 -1.54 17.16 -6.01
C VAL A 93 -0.69 18.34 -5.54
N ASP A 94 -1.32 19.46 -5.21
CA ASP A 94 -0.62 20.65 -4.72
C ASP A 94 0.10 20.36 -3.40
N ILE A 95 -0.56 19.66 -2.48
CA ILE A 95 0.06 19.27 -1.21
C ILE A 95 1.30 18.40 -1.46
N LEU A 96 1.17 17.37 -2.30
CA LEU A 96 2.30 16.48 -2.59
C LEU A 96 3.44 17.21 -3.27
N GLY A 97 3.13 18.15 -4.16
CA GLY A 97 4.15 18.94 -4.85
C GLY A 97 4.94 19.85 -3.94
N SER A 98 4.40 20.20 -2.77
CA SER A 98 5.09 21.05 -1.79
C SER A 98 5.97 20.26 -0.81
N LEU A 99 5.90 18.92 -0.83
CA LEU A 99 6.66 18.08 0.08
C LEU A 99 8.01 17.72 -0.53
N GLU A 100 9.03 17.60 0.32
CA GLU A 100 10.38 17.28 -0.13
C GLU A 100 10.59 15.79 -0.37
N ARG A 101 9.72 14.95 0.16
CA ARG A 101 9.86 13.50 0.05
C ARG A 101 9.40 13.00 -1.31
N ASN A 102 10.17 12.08 -1.88
CA ASN A 102 9.79 11.35 -3.10
C ASN A 102 8.80 10.24 -2.75
N CYS A 103 7.53 10.50 -2.99
CA CYS A 103 6.47 9.51 -2.90
C CYS A 103 5.90 9.33 -4.31
N HIS A 104 5.72 8.09 -4.73
CA HIS A 104 5.07 7.79 -6.00
C HIS A 104 3.56 7.77 -5.80
N TYR A 105 2.82 8.43 -6.68
CA TYR A 105 1.37 8.43 -6.56
C TYR A 105 0.71 8.25 -7.91
N LEU A 106 -0.47 7.63 -7.86
CA LEU A 106 -1.30 7.42 -9.04
C LEU A 106 -2.55 8.30 -8.92
N ILE A 107 -2.93 8.90 -10.04
CA ILE A 107 -4.16 9.69 -10.10
C ILE A 107 -5.31 8.72 -10.37
N GLN A 108 -6.27 8.72 -9.46
CA GLN A 108 -7.49 7.94 -9.63
C GLN A 108 -8.48 8.75 -10.45
N VAL A 109 -8.87 8.21 -11.59
CA VAL A 109 -9.84 8.84 -12.48
C VAL A 109 -11.12 8.01 -12.48
N ASN A 110 -12.22 8.60 -12.05
CA ASN A 110 -13.53 7.96 -12.07
C ASN A 110 -14.22 8.33 -13.37
N ILE A 111 -14.47 7.33 -14.21
CA ILE A 111 -15.13 7.54 -15.51
C ILE A 111 -16.62 7.21 -15.49
N ASP A 112 -17.12 6.67 -14.39
CA ASP A 112 -18.54 6.49 -14.17
C ASP A 112 -19.15 7.75 -13.57
N ASN A 113 -20.37 8.07 -13.97
CA ASN A 113 -21.07 9.27 -13.50
C ASN A 113 -21.90 9.02 -12.23
N ASP A 114 -21.61 8.01 -11.50
CA ASP A 114 -22.39 7.65 -10.31
C ASP A 114 -21.98 8.43 -9.08
#